data_884063b1ddbb34c775c08a9e60527acb
#
_entry.id   884063b1ddbb34c775c08a9e60527acb
#
_cell.length_a   1.000
_cell.length_b   1.000
_cell.length_c   1.000
_cell.angle_alpha   90.00
_cell.angle_beta   90.00
_cell.angle_gamma   90.00
#
_symmetry.space_group_name_H-M   'P 1'
#
loop_
_entity.id
_entity.type
_entity.pdbx_description
1 polymer ?
#
loop_
_entity_poly.entity_id
_entity_poly.type
_entity_poly.pdbx_seq_one_letter_code
_entity_poly.pdbx_strand_id
1 'polypeptide(L)'
;VEAILQMVSPSDEHQVDPQKVGAKLLLRPGTIVLAADDSFVARSLIEQELKVLQAPYEMTKSGKEAWDRLNALAAAAEAEGKTVLDKVALVLTDLEMPEMDGFTLTRNIKQSARFSGLPVVIHSSLSGSANEDHVRSVGADGYVAKFVAEDLAQTLRQVLP
;
A
#
# COMPACT_ATOMS: atom_id res chain seq x y z
N VAL A 1 38.28 8.88 -0.09
CA VAL A 1 37.56 8.67 0.00
C VAL A 1 37.36 9.02 -0.17
N GLU A 2 36.97 8.67 0.10
CA GLU A 2 36.45 8.43 0.15
C GLU A 2 36.05 8.56 0.19
N ALA A 3 36.89 8.29 0.15
CA ALA A 3 36.12 7.96 0.20
C ALA A 3 35.80 8.12 0.24
N ILE A 4 36.29 7.90 0.24
CA ILE A 4 35.62 7.57 0.32
C ILE A 4 35.16 7.68 0.22
N LEU A 5 35.47 7.34 0.23
CA LEU A 5 34.76 6.99 0.23
C LEU A 5 34.28 7.06 0.24
N GLN A 6 34.39 6.58 0.34
CA GLN A 6 33.70 6.27 0.37
C GLN A 6 33.12 6.18 0.42
N MET A 7 33.54 5.66 0.43
CA MET A 7 32.83 5.25 0.46
C MET A 7 32.29 5.20 0.44
N VAL A 8 32.72 4.69 0.34
CA VAL A 8 31.86 4.21 0.32
C VAL A 8 31.38 4.20 0.13
N SER A 9 31.87 3.81 0.02
CA SER A 9 31.10 3.35 -0.13
C SER A 9 30.63 3.25 -0.27
N PRO A 10 30.66 2.80 -0.14
CA PRO A 10 29.83 2.30 -0.24
C PRO A 10 29.33 2.33 -0.52
N SER A 11 29.55 1.63 -0.61
CA SER A 11 28.68 1.22 -0.76
C SER A 11 28.21 1.25 -1.03
N ASP A 12 28.35 0.73 -1.11
CA ASP A 12 27.59 0.53 -1.36
C ASP A 12 27.17 0.37 -1.58
N GLU A 13 27.18 -0.16 -1.45
CA GLU A 13 26.45 -0.51 -1.62
C GLU A 13 25.86 -0.81 -1.81
N HIS A 14 25.86 -1.36 -2.05
CA HIS A 14 24.97 -1.78 -2.27
C HIS A 14 24.34 -2.01 -2.34
N GLN A 15 24.44 -2.65 -2.84
CA GLN A 15 23.76 -2.82 -2.71
C GLN A 15 22.87 -2.77 -2.79
N VAL A 16 22.73 -3.73 -3.14
CA VAL A 16 21.56 -3.35 -3.01
C VAL A 16 21.50 -2.19 -2.98
N ASP A 17 21.39 -2.15 -3.79
CA ASP A 17 21.36 -0.97 -3.39
C ASP A 17 20.82 -0.86 -2.15
N PRO A 18 21.55 -1.01 -1.45
CA PRO A 18 21.06 -0.96 -0.15
C PRO A 18 20.22 0.26 0.05
N GLN A 19 20.50 1.27 -0.64
CA GLN A 19 19.66 2.42 -0.54
C GLN A 19 18.29 2.19 -1.11
N LYS A 20 18.13 1.24 -2.00
CA LYS A 20 16.81 0.89 -2.47
C LYS A 20 15.97 0.27 -1.37
N VAL A 21 16.58 -0.62 -0.60
CA VAL A 21 15.87 -1.26 0.49
C VAL A 21 15.55 -0.27 1.60
N GLY A 22 16.50 0.58 1.93
CA GLY A 22 16.32 1.54 3.00
C GLY A 22 15.65 2.83 2.57
N ALA A 23 15.34 2.98 1.29
CA ALA A 23 14.81 4.24 0.81
C ALA A 23 13.40 4.49 1.33
N LYS A 24 13.18 5.69 1.80
CA LYS A 24 11.89 6.11 2.28
C LYS A 24 10.88 6.14 1.15
N LEU A 25 9.67 5.66 1.43
CA LEU A 25 8.56 5.80 0.51
C LEU A 25 8.01 7.20 0.63
N LEU A 26 7.98 7.93 -0.48
CA LEU A 26 7.56 9.34 -0.46
C LEU A 26 6.05 9.42 -0.61
N LEU A 27 5.38 9.85 0.45
CA LEU A 27 3.95 10.09 0.47
C LEU A 27 3.69 11.59 0.60
N ARG A 28 2.53 12.03 0.15
CA ARG A 28 2.13 13.41 0.40
C ARG A 28 2.03 13.64 1.91
N PRO A 29 2.44 14.83 2.39
CA PRO A 29 2.39 15.11 3.83
C PRO A 29 0.98 14.93 4.39
N GLY A 30 0.90 14.29 5.54
CA GLY A 30 -0.37 14.07 6.22
C GLY A 30 -1.16 12.87 5.74
N THR A 31 -0.63 12.10 4.78
CA THR A 31 -1.32 10.91 4.28
C THR A 31 -0.75 9.63 4.88
N ILE A 32 -1.54 8.56 4.80
CA ILE A 32 -1.16 7.25 5.30
C ILE A 32 -1.41 6.19 4.25
N VAL A 33 -0.78 5.03 4.43
CA VAL A 33 -1.15 3.80 3.73
C VAL A 33 -2.21 3.13 4.59
N LEU A 34 -3.39 2.91 4.03
CA LEU A 34 -4.44 2.18 4.75
C LEU A 34 -4.36 0.72 4.31
N ALA A 35 -4.01 -0.15 5.23
CA ALA A 35 -3.79 -1.57 4.93
C ALA A 35 -4.89 -2.43 5.54
N ALA A 36 -5.22 -3.53 4.88
CA ALA A 36 -6.24 -4.47 5.33
C ALA A 36 -5.78 -5.91 5.13
N ASP A 37 -5.82 -6.71 6.18
CA ASP A 37 -5.51 -8.13 6.13
C ASP A 37 -6.08 -8.78 7.38
N ASP A 38 -6.73 -9.93 7.23
CA ASP A 38 -7.34 -10.60 8.37
C ASP A 38 -6.34 -11.48 9.13
N SER A 39 -5.15 -11.72 8.58
CA SER A 39 -4.12 -12.52 9.22
C SER A 39 -3.22 -11.67 10.11
N PHE A 40 -3.11 -12.03 11.38
CA PHE A 40 -2.22 -11.33 12.30
C PHE A 40 -0.77 -11.39 11.82
N VAL A 41 -0.33 -12.55 11.32
CA VAL A 41 1.04 -12.71 10.84
C VAL A 41 1.29 -11.81 9.63
N ALA A 42 0.36 -11.79 8.68
CA ALA A 42 0.49 -10.94 7.50
C ALA A 42 0.50 -9.47 7.87
N ARG A 43 -0.39 -9.05 8.80
CA ARG A 43 -0.39 -7.65 9.26
C ARG A 43 0.96 -7.27 9.88
N SER A 44 1.54 -8.17 10.68
CA SER A 44 2.84 -7.91 11.30
C SER A 44 3.94 -7.72 10.27
N LEU A 45 3.94 -8.54 9.23
CA LEU A 45 4.95 -8.45 8.18
C LEU A 45 4.79 -7.18 7.35
N ILE A 46 3.56 -6.84 7.00
CA ILE A 46 3.29 -5.60 6.27
C ILE A 46 3.71 -4.40 7.10
N GLU A 47 3.39 -4.42 8.39
CA GLU A 47 3.76 -3.34 9.29
C GLU A 47 5.27 -3.14 9.34
N GLN A 48 6.04 -4.24 9.44
CA GLN A 48 7.49 -4.15 9.44
C GLN A 48 8.02 -3.52 8.17
N GLU A 49 7.44 -3.89 7.03
CA GLU A 49 7.89 -3.34 5.76
C GLU A 49 7.56 -1.86 5.62
N LEU A 50 6.36 -1.46 6.05
CA LEU A 50 5.99 -0.05 6.00
C LEU A 50 6.85 0.78 6.94
N LYS A 51 7.26 0.22 8.07
CA LYS A 51 8.19 0.89 8.99
C LYS A 51 9.56 1.07 8.35
N VAL A 52 10.06 0.05 7.65
CA VAL A 52 11.34 0.16 6.94
C VAL A 52 11.28 1.25 5.88
N LEU A 53 10.15 1.36 5.19
CA LEU A 53 9.93 2.38 4.17
C LEU A 53 9.62 3.75 4.77
N GLN A 54 9.49 3.83 6.09
CA GLN A 54 9.14 5.04 6.82
C GLN A 54 7.80 5.64 6.35
N ALA A 55 6.89 4.77 5.96
CA ALA A 55 5.56 5.17 5.49
C ALA A 55 4.58 5.15 6.65
N PRO A 56 3.91 6.26 6.94
CA PRO A 56 2.83 6.23 7.92
C PRO A 56 1.73 5.28 7.46
N TYR A 57 1.14 4.54 8.37
CA TYR A 57 0.15 3.56 8.00
C TYR A 57 -0.90 3.38 9.09
N GLU A 58 -2.02 2.78 8.71
CA GLU A 58 -3.05 2.35 9.63
C GLU A 58 -3.49 0.96 9.20
N MET A 59 -3.58 0.01 10.14
CA MET A 59 -3.95 -1.37 9.87
C MET A 59 -5.41 -1.64 10.17
N THR A 60 -6.06 -2.39 9.28
CA THR A 60 -7.42 -2.89 9.52
C THR A 60 -7.44 -4.41 9.32
N LYS A 61 -8.46 -5.05 9.85
CA LYS A 61 -8.52 -6.51 9.93
C LYS A 61 -9.47 -7.15 8.91
N SER A 62 -10.21 -6.35 8.18
CA SER A 62 -11.14 -6.86 7.17
C SER A 62 -11.40 -5.77 6.14
N GLY A 63 -11.95 -6.18 5.01
CA GLY A 63 -12.35 -5.24 3.98
C GLY A 63 -13.43 -4.29 4.47
N LYS A 64 -14.35 -4.80 5.29
CA LYS A 64 -15.41 -3.96 5.85
C LYS A 64 -14.84 -2.89 6.78
N GLU A 65 -13.90 -3.28 7.63
CA GLU A 65 -13.26 -2.32 8.53
C GLU A 65 -12.52 -1.25 7.73
N ALA A 66 -11.80 -1.66 6.68
CA ALA A 66 -11.11 -0.73 5.81
C ALA A 66 -12.08 0.20 5.09
N TRP A 67 -13.19 -0.34 4.59
CA TRP A 67 -14.21 0.46 3.92
C TRP A 67 -14.81 1.50 4.86
N ASP A 68 -15.16 1.07 6.07
CA ASP A 68 -15.73 1.98 7.07
C ASP A 68 -14.73 3.07 7.44
N ARG A 69 -13.46 2.70 7.59
CA ARG A 69 -12.41 3.66 7.93
C ARG A 69 -12.17 4.66 6.79
N LEU A 70 -12.17 4.19 5.55
CA LEU A 70 -12.05 5.08 4.39
C LEU A 70 -13.16 6.10 4.35
N ASN A 71 -14.39 5.66 4.60
CA ASN A 71 -15.53 6.58 4.60
C ASN A 71 -15.42 7.60 5.72
N ALA A 72 -14.94 7.20 6.90
CA ALA A 72 -14.72 8.12 8.00
C ALA A 72 -13.65 9.15 7.68
N LEU A 73 -12.54 8.71 7.07
CA LEU A 73 -11.46 9.61 6.68
C LEU A 73 -11.90 10.57 5.58
N ALA A 74 -12.71 10.07 4.63
CA ALA A 74 -13.25 10.93 3.57
C ALA A 74 -14.19 11.98 4.14
N ALA A 75 -15.05 11.60 5.09
CA ALA A 75 -15.95 12.55 5.72
C ALA A 75 -15.17 13.62 6.49
N ALA A 76 -14.11 13.23 7.20
CA ALA A 76 -13.26 14.18 7.90
C ALA A 76 -12.58 15.14 6.95
N ALA A 77 -12.10 14.64 5.81
CA ALA A 77 -11.45 15.49 4.80
C ALA A 77 -12.46 16.47 4.21
N GLU A 78 -13.65 15.99 3.88
CA GLU A 78 -14.72 16.83 3.31
C GLU A 78 -15.13 17.95 4.26
N ALA A 79 -15.14 17.66 5.56
CA ALA A 79 -15.46 18.68 6.56
C ALA A 79 -14.39 19.79 6.60
N GLU A 80 -13.18 19.48 6.14
CA GLU A 80 -12.08 20.45 6.06
C GLU A 80 -11.98 21.11 4.68
N GLY A 81 -12.91 20.81 3.78
CA GLY A 81 -12.84 21.32 2.41
C GLY A 81 -11.83 20.58 1.55
N LYS A 82 -11.48 19.35 1.92
CA LYS A 82 -10.48 18.54 1.23
C LYS A 82 -11.10 17.24 0.73
N THR A 83 -10.26 16.37 0.15
CA THR A 83 -10.71 15.06 -0.32
C THR A 83 -9.95 13.97 0.44
N VAL A 84 -10.39 12.73 0.27
CA VAL A 84 -9.74 11.58 0.91
C VAL A 84 -8.27 11.49 0.51
N LEU A 85 -7.89 11.99 -0.67
CA LEU A 85 -6.50 11.97 -1.12
C LEU A 85 -5.58 12.81 -0.25
N ASP A 86 -6.12 13.69 0.55
CA ASP A 86 -5.35 14.47 1.52
C ASP A 86 -5.14 13.72 2.83
N LYS A 87 -5.81 12.58 3.01
CA LYS A 87 -5.70 11.76 4.22
C LYS A 87 -5.08 10.39 3.93
N VAL A 88 -5.34 9.83 2.76
CA VAL A 88 -4.90 8.47 2.41
C VAL A 88 -4.11 8.51 1.10
N ALA A 89 -2.89 7.98 1.14
CA ALA A 89 -2.04 7.93 -0.05
C ALA A 89 -2.41 6.77 -0.95
N LEU A 90 -2.70 5.61 -0.35
CA LEU A 90 -3.14 4.44 -1.09
C LEU A 90 -3.75 3.41 -0.14
N VAL A 91 -4.47 2.45 -0.70
CA VAL A 91 -5.02 1.31 0.04
C VAL A 91 -4.22 0.07 -0.36
N LEU A 92 -3.75 -0.67 0.64
CA LEU A 92 -3.05 -1.94 0.44
C LEU A 92 -3.91 -3.02 1.08
N THR A 93 -4.52 -3.88 0.29
CA THR A 93 -5.50 -4.82 0.80
C THR A 93 -5.19 -6.27 0.45
N ASP A 94 -5.44 -7.16 1.40
CA ASP A 94 -5.48 -8.59 1.14
C ASP A 94 -6.65 -8.91 0.20
N LEU A 95 -6.56 -10.03 -0.46
CA LEU A 95 -7.60 -10.50 -1.37
C LEU A 95 -8.72 -11.21 -0.61
N GLU A 96 -8.36 -12.16 0.26
CA GLU A 96 -9.33 -12.99 0.96
C GLU A 96 -9.50 -12.51 2.40
N MET A 97 -10.66 -11.97 2.70
CA MET A 97 -10.98 -11.46 4.03
C MET A 97 -12.46 -11.68 4.33
N PRO A 98 -12.83 -11.82 5.61
CA PRO A 98 -14.25 -11.95 5.95
C PRO A 98 -14.99 -10.64 5.71
N GLU A 99 -16.27 -10.73 5.55
CA GLU A 99 -17.23 -9.64 5.39
C GLU A 99 -17.11 -8.89 4.06
N MET A 100 -15.92 -8.52 3.66
CA MET A 100 -15.69 -7.85 2.38
C MET A 100 -14.30 -8.21 1.90
N ASP A 101 -14.20 -8.92 0.79
CA ASP A 101 -12.90 -9.31 0.24
C ASP A 101 -12.25 -8.14 -0.52
N GLY A 102 -10.98 -8.36 -0.93
CA GLY A 102 -10.22 -7.31 -1.61
C GLY A 102 -10.78 -6.91 -2.96
N PHE A 103 -11.40 -7.84 -3.68
CA PHE A 103 -12.05 -7.51 -4.96
C PHE A 103 -13.22 -6.57 -4.73
N THR A 104 -14.07 -6.87 -3.76
CA THR A 104 -15.23 -6.07 -3.44
C THR A 104 -14.82 -4.70 -2.93
N LEU A 105 -13.85 -4.66 -2.04
CA LEU A 105 -13.33 -3.40 -1.52
C LEU A 105 -12.78 -2.53 -2.65
N THR A 106 -11.97 -3.10 -3.54
CA THR A 106 -11.39 -2.38 -4.67
C THR A 106 -12.49 -1.84 -5.58
N ARG A 107 -13.47 -2.69 -5.91
CA ARG A 107 -14.58 -2.28 -6.76
C ARG A 107 -15.35 -1.12 -6.15
N ASN A 108 -15.65 -1.20 -4.86
CA ASN A 108 -16.37 -0.14 -4.16
C ASN A 108 -15.61 1.17 -4.21
N ILE A 109 -14.29 1.11 -4.01
CA ILE A 109 -13.44 2.31 -4.08
C ILE A 109 -13.45 2.89 -5.49
N LYS A 110 -13.25 2.04 -6.49
CA LYS A 110 -13.12 2.52 -7.88
C LYS A 110 -14.42 3.01 -8.47
N GLN A 111 -15.55 2.54 -7.97
CA GLN A 111 -16.86 2.99 -8.46
C GLN A 111 -17.39 4.22 -7.74
N SER A 112 -16.73 4.67 -6.69
CA SER A 112 -17.16 5.81 -5.92
C SER A 112 -16.43 7.07 -6.34
N ALA A 113 -17.17 8.11 -6.71
CA ALA A 113 -16.58 9.40 -7.06
C ALA A 113 -15.82 10.00 -5.88
N ARG A 114 -16.23 9.67 -4.66
CA ARG A 114 -15.61 10.15 -3.43
C ARG A 114 -14.15 9.71 -3.33
N PHE A 115 -13.83 8.55 -3.89
CA PHE A 115 -12.48 7.98 -3.85
C PHE A 115 -11.78 8.05 -5.20
N SER A 116 -12.21 8.93 -6.06
CA SER A 116 -11.58 9.09 -7.38
C SER A 116 -10.11 9.42 -7.23
N GLY A 117 -9.27 8.68 -7.94
CA GLY A 117 -7.83 8.88 -7.93
C GLY A 117 -7.09 8.16 -6.80
N LEU A 118 -7.80 7.46 -5.91
CA LEU A 118 -7.14 6.74 -4.81
C LEU A 118 -6.55 5.43 -5.34
N PRO A 119 -5.22 5.25 -5.24
CA PRO A 119 -4.61 3.99 -5.69
C PRO A 119 -4.96 2.83 -4.78
N VAL A 120 -5.14 1.65 -5.37
CA VAL A 120 -5.39 0.42 -4.61
C VAL A 120 -4.43 -0.65 -5.09
N VAL A 121 -3.69 -1.24 -4.15
CA VAL A 121 -2.80 -2.37 -4.41
C VAL A 121 -3.35 -3.58 -3.67
N ILE A 122 -3.48 -4.70 -4.37
CA ILE A 122 -3.91 -5.95 -3.76
C ILE A 122 -2.69 -6.83 -3.54
N HIS A 123 -2.56 -7.38 -2.33
CA HIS A 123 -1.54 -8.38 -2.05
C HIS A 123 -2.23 -9.70 -1.70
N SER A 124 -1.63 -10.80 -2.12
CA SER A 124 -2.24 -12.11 -1.94
C SER A 124 -1.18 -13.20 -1.87
N SER A 125 -1.49 -14.26 -1.13
CA SER A 125 -0.68 -15.48 -1.17
C SER A 125 -0.97 -16.30 -2.41
N LEU A 126 -2.06 -15.99 -3.11
CA LEU A 126 -2.41 -16.66 -4.36
C LEU A 126 -1.61 -16.02 -5.50
N SER A 127 -1.26 -16.84 -6.47
CA SER A 127 -0.52 -16.38 -7.63
C SER A 127 -1.14 -16.97 -8.90
N GLY A 128 -0.78 -16.41 -10.05
CA GLY A 128 -1.27 -16.90 -11.33
C GLY A 128 -1.95 -15.81 -12.14
N SER A 129 -1.92 -15.99 -13.46
CA SER A 129 -2.44 -14.98 -14.37
C SER A 129 -3.93 -14.75 -14.23
N ALA A 130 -4.70 -15.79 -13.86
CA ALA A 130 -6.15 -15.65 -13.69
C ALA A 130 -6.48 -14.67 -12.56
N ASN A 131 -5.72 -14.75 -11.44
CA ASN A 131 -5.91 -13.81 -10.34
C ASN A 131 -5.50 -12.40 -10.74
N GLU A 132 -4.39 -12.28 -11.47
CA GLU A 132 -3.94 -10.97 -11.93
C GLU A 132 -4.96 -10.32 -12.86
N ASP A 133 -5.55 -11.10 -13.77
CA ASP A 133 -6.57 -10.59 -14.67
C ASP A 133 -7.80 -10.12 -13.90
N HIS A 134 -8.23 -10.88 -12.89
CA HIS A 134 -9.38 -10.51 -12.08
C HIS A 134 -9.08 -9.23 -11.27
N VAL A 135 -7.89 -9.14 -10.71
CA VAL A 135 -7.45 -7.95 -9.96
C VAL A 135 -7.52 -6.72 -10.86
N ARG A 136 -7.04 -6.83 -12.08
CA ARG A 136 -7.10 -5.71 -13.03
C ARG A 136 -8.53 -5.38 -13.42
N SER A 137 -9.37 -6.39 -13.55
CA SER A 137 -10.77 -6.18 -13.98
C SER A 137 -11.57 -5.36 -12.97
N VAL A 138 -11.20 -5.39 -11.68
CA VAL A 138 -11.88 -4.56 -10.68
C VAL A 138 -11.22 -3.18 -10.52
N GLY A 139 -10.17 -2.90 -11.28
CA GLY A 139 -9.56 -1.59 -11.32
C GLY A 139 -8.41 -1.37 -10.38
N ALA A 140 -7.84 -2.42 -9.80
CA ALA A 140 -6.69 -2.29 -8.92
C ALA A 140 -5.49 -1.72 -9.69
N ASP A 141 -4.72 -0.89 -9.03
CA ASP A 141 -3.56 -0.23 -9.62
C ASP A 141 -2.30 -1.06 -9.54
N GLY A 142 -2.26 -2.06 -8.67
CA GLY A 142 -1.13 -2.96 -8.53
C GLY A 142 -1.52 -4.26 -7.85
N TYR A 143 -0.67 -5.27 -8.03
CA TYR A 143 -0.86 -6.60 -7.45
C TYR A 143 0.51 -7.14 -7.06
N VAL A 144 0.66 -7.60 -5.82
CA VAL A 144 1.91 -8.17 -5.37
C VAL A 144 1.65 -9.48 -4.64
N ALA A 145 2.63 -10.39 -4.72
CA ALA A 145 2.62 -11.60 -3.91
C ALA A 145 2.98 -11.24 -2.47
N LYS A 146 2.32 -11.87 -1.52
CA LYS A 146 2.61 -11.65 -0.10
C LYS A 146 4.03 -12.09 0.23
N PHE A 147 4.61 -11.41 1.22
CA PHE A 147 5.87 -11.76 1.86
C PHE A 147 7.10 -11.61 0.98
N VAL A 148 6.99 -10.81 -0.09
CA VAL A 148 8.16 -10.45 -0.91
C VAL A 148 8.34 -8.94 -0.76
N ALA A 149 9.23 -8.55 0.17
CA ALA A 149 9.41 -7.15 0.55
C ALA A 149 9.80 -6.23 -0.60
N GLU A 150 10.71 -6.72 -1.46
CA GLU A 150 11.17 -5.90 -2.58
C GLU A 150 10.05 -5.63 -3.59
N ASP A 151 9.21 -6.65 -3.83
CA ASP A 151 8.09 -6.49 -4.74
C ASP A 151 7.07 -5.49 -4.19
N LEU A 152 6.82 -5.54 -2.89
CA LEU A 152 5.91 -4.61 -2.26
C LEU A 152 6.41 -3.17 -2.41
N ALA A 153 7.66 -2.93 -2.03
CA ALA A 153 8.23 -1.58 -2.10
C ALA A 153 8.20 -1.05 -3.53
N GLN A 154 8.59 -1.88 -4.50
CA GLN A 154 8.61 -1.48 -5.90
C GLN A 154 7.21 -1.14 -6.40
N THR A 155 6.22 -1.99 -6.09
CA THR A 155 4.85 -1.77 -6.53
C THR A 155 4.27 -0.50 -5.91
N LEU A 156 4.52 -0.26 -4.63
CA LEU A 156 4.03 0.96 -3.98
C LEU A 156 4.61 2.21 -4.65
N ARG A 157 5.89 2.17 -5.01
CA ARG A 157 6.51 3.30 -5.69
C ARG A 157 5.93 3.53 -7.08
N GLN A 158 5.56 2.46 -7.76
CA GLN A 158 5.00 2.55 -9.11
C GLN A 158 3.59 3.16 -9.12
N VAL A 159 2.79 2.88 -8.11
CA VAL A 159 1.40 3.36 -8.09
C VAL A 159 1.23 4.72 -7.44
N LEU A 160 2.20 5.17 -6.67
CA LEU A 160 2.15 6.50 -6.07
C LEU A 160 2.48 7.57 -7.11
N PRO A 161 1.77 8.70 -7.08
CA PRO A 161 2.03 9.78 -8.03
C PRO A 161 3.39 10.46 -7.81
#